data_67158ff3cdea94c6c4711574f986a67c
#
_entry.id   67158ff3cdea94c6c4711574f986a67c
#
_cell.length_a   1.000
_cell.length_b   1.000
_cell.length_c   1.000
_cell.angle_alpha   90.00
_cell.angle_beta   90.00
_cell.angle_gamma   90.00
#
_symmetry.space_group_name_H-M   'P 1'
#
loop_
_entity.id
_entity.type
_entity.pdbx_description
1 polymer ?
#
loop_
_entity_poly.entity_id
_entity_poly.type
_entity_poly.pdbx_seq_one_letter_code
_entity_poly.pdbx_strand_id
1 'polypeptide(L)'
;MGTFKIEGGIQLKGDVQPQGAKNEALQILCAVLLTPEKVTINNIPDIIDVNKLITLLGNLGVKIKKNGHGSLTFQADDVNVGYLETEAFKKEGGSLRGSIMIVGPLLARFGKGYIPKPGGDKIGRRRLDTHFEGFINLGAKFRYEREDHFYGVESKGKLKGAYMLLDEASVAGTANIVMAAVLAEGTTTIYNAACEPYLQQLCKMLNSMGANIKGVGSNMLTIEGVDALGGCTHRILPDMIEIGSWIGLAAMTRSEITIKNVSWDNLGVIPS
;
A
#
# COMPACT_ATOMS: atom_id res chain seq x y z
N MET A 1 -21.03 16.62 10.31
CA MET A 1 -20.11 17.22 9.32
C MET A 1 -19.60 18.53 9.91
N GLY A 2 -18.28 18.77 9.90
CA GLY A 2 -17.73 20.07 10.26
C GLY A 2 -17.81 21.03 9.05
N THR A 3 -17.86 22.33 9.33
CA THR A 3 -17.83 23.39 8.31
C THR A 3 -16.58 24.22 8.51
N PHE A 4 -15.81 24.43 7.44
CA PHE A 4 -14.70 25.36 7.41
C PHE A 4 -15.19 26.74 6.94
N LYS A 5 -14.87 27.79 7.67
CA LYS A 5 -15.00 29.18 7.23
C LYS A 5 -13.61 29.70 6.88
N ILE A 6 -13.39 30.05 5.61
CA ILE A 6 -12.08 30.46 5.11
C ILE A 6 -12.16 31.92 4.72
N GLU A 7 -11.24 32.74 5.25
CA GLU A 7 -11.03 34.14 4.86
C GLU A 7 -9.72 34.19 4.08
N GLY A 8 -9.82 34.56 2.80
CA GLY A 8 -8.67 34.64 1.89
C GLY A 8 -8.00 36.04 1.92
N GLY A 9 -6.97 36.19 1.07
CA GLY A 9 -6.27 37.49 0.88
C GLY A 9 -5.17 37.76 1.91
N ILE A 10 -4.84 36.79 2.79
CA ILE A 10 -3.80 36.94 3.81
C ILE A 10 -2.53 36.21 3.36
N GLN A 11 -1.37 36.87 3.46
CA GLN A 11 -0.08 36.21 3.31
C GLN A 11 0.22 35.35 4.55
N LEU A 12 0.62 34.12 4.31
CA LEU A 12 0.96 33.18 5.37
C LEU A 12 2.47 33.24 5.64
N LYS A 13 2.84 33.04 6.92
CA LYS A 13 4.23 32.93 7.35
C LYS A 13 4.35 31.89 8.46
N GLY A 14 5.37 31.04 8.37
CA GLY A 14 5.65 30.07 9.42
C GLY A 14 6.17 28.75 8.87
N ASP A 15 6.21 27.76 9.77
CA ASP A 15 6.73 26.44 9.50
C ASP A 15 5.60 25.42 9.43
N VAL A 16 5.68 24.52 8.46
CA VAL A 16 4.79 23.36 8.34
C VAL A 16 5.63 22.08 8.25
N GLN A 17 5.06 20.98 8.72
CA GLN A 17 5.68 19.67 8.66
C GLN A 17 4.69 18.69 8.04
N PRO A 18 5.02 18.07 6.89
CA PRO A 18 4.15 17.07 6.27
C PRO A 18 4.06 15.81 7.15
N GLN A 19 2.91 15.18 7.10
CA GLN A 19 2.69 13.87 7.70
C GLN A 19 3.40 12.76 6.90
N GLY A 20 3.36 11.53 7.40
CA GLY A 20 3.76 10.36 6.62
C GLY A 20 2.88 10.16 5.39
N ALA A 21 3.48 9.70 4.29
CA ALA A 21 2.80 9.52 3.02
C ALA A 21 1.67 8.48 3.12
N LYS A 22 0.42 8.92 2.86
CA LYS A 22 -0.76 8.05 2.88
C LYS A 22 -0.61 6.86 1.95
N ASN A 23 -0.18 7.10 0.71
CA ASN A 23 -0.11 6.07 -0.32
C ASN A 23 1.00 5.04 -0.04
N GLU A 24 2.07 5.44 0.63
CA GLU A 24 3.08 4.52 1.16
C GLU A 24 2.52 3.72 2.34
N ALA A 25 1.89 4.38 3.31
CA ALA A 25 1.33 3.73 4.48
C ALA A 25 0.38 2.58 4.12
N LEU A 26 -0.53 2.78 3.15
CA LEU A 26 -1.47 1.76 2.72
C LEU A 26 -0.78 0.52 2.12
N GLN A 27 0.37 0.67 1.47
CA GLN A 27 1.16 -0.44 0.92
C GLN A 27 1.97 -1.14 2.02
N ILE A 28 2.73 -0.37 2.79
CA ILE A 28 3.63 -0.85 3.85
C ILE A 28 2.86 -1.60 4.94
N LEU A 29 1.69 -1.11 5.34
CA LEU A 29 0.84 -1.75 6.34
C LEU A 29 0.29 -3.10 5.85
N CYS A 30 -0.01 -3.24 4.56
CA CYS A 30 -0.43 -4.52 4.01
C CYS A 30 0.72 -5.52 3.91
N ALA A 31 1.95 -5.05 3.64
CA ALA A 31 3.13 -5.90 3.54
C ALA A 31 3.49 -6.63 4.85
N VAL A 32 3.00 -6.16 6.02
CA VAL A 32 3.20 -6.86 7.31
C VAL A 32 2.59 -8.26 7.32
N LEU A 33 1.58 -8.51 6.48
CA LEU A 33 0.95 -9.82 6.34
C LEU A 33 1.87 -10.88 5.69
N LEU A 34 2.96 -10.47 5.04
CA LEU A 34 3.89 -11.37 4.35
C LEU A 34 4.82 -12.15 5.28
N THR A 35 4.90 -11.78 6.56
CA THR A 35 5.79 -12.42 7.53
C THR A 35 5.10 -12.63 8.88
N PRO A 36 5.43 -13.73 9.63
CA PRO A 36 5.02 -13.88 11.02
C PRO A 36 5.89 -13.05 11.98
N GLU A 37 7.02 -12.53 11.51
CA GLU A 37 7.97 -11.77 12.30
C GLU A 37 7.48 -10.36 12.60
N LYS A 38 8.10 -9.71 13.58
CA LYS A 38 7.74 -8.35 13.98
C LYS A 38 8.21 -7.33 12.95
N VAL A 39 7.29 -6.48 12.52
CA VAL A 39 7.56 -5.34 11.62
C VAL A 39 7.21 -4.05 12.37
N THR A 40 8.19 -3.17 12.55
CA THR A 40 7.99 -1.87 13.18
C THR A 40 7.93 -0.78 12.12
N ILE A 41 6.83 0.00 12.13
CA ILE A 41 6.61 1.07 11.17
C ILE A 41 6.53 2.40 11.91
N ASN A 42 7.31 3.37 11.45
CA ASN A 42 7.40 4.71 12.00
C ASN A 42 6.86 5.75 11.02
N ASN A 43 6.47 6.91 11.54
CA ASN A 43 5.90 8.02 10.78
C ASN A 43 4.57 7.65 10.09
N ILE A 44 3.77 6.79 10.73
CA ILE A 44 2.43 6.44 10.26
C ILE A 44 1.54 7.68 10.39
N PRO A 45 0.89 8.16 9.31
CA PRO A 45 0.00 9.32 9.39
C PRO A 45 -1.30 8.98 10.15
N ASP A 46 -1.76 9.93 10.95
CA ASP A 46 -3.02 9.80 11.69
C ASP A 46 -4.20 10.30 10.84
N ILE A 47 -4.62 9.49 9.90
CA ILE A 47 -5.72 9.77 8.98
C ILE A 47 -6.72 8.61 8.94
N ILE A 48 -7.96 8.93 8.60
CA ILE A 48 -9.10 7.97 8.65
C ILE A 48 -8.82 6.69 7.87
N ASP A 49 -8.32 6.79 6.65
CA ASP A 49 -8.08 5.61 5.79
C ASP A 49 -7.01 4.68 6.37
N VAL A 50 -5.93 5.25 6.93
CA VAL A 50 -4.85 4.49 7.54
C VAL A 50 -5.34 3.84 8.84
N ASN A 51 -6.08 4.56 9.66
CA ASN A 51 -6.66 4.02 10.89
C ASN A 51 -7.66 2.89 10.63
N LYS A 52 -8.50 3.02 9.58
CA LYS A 52 -9.38 1.93 9.12
C LYS A 52 -8.61 0.69 8.69
N LEU A 53 -7.52 0.87 7.95
CA LEU A 53 -6.67 -0.26 7.53
C LEU A 53 -6.01 -0.94 8.74
N ILE A 54 -5.51 -0.17 9.72
CA ILE A 54 -4.94 -0.70 10.96
C ILE A 54 -5.99 -1.53 11.72
N THR A 55 -7.22 -1.01 11.82
CA THR A 55 -8.34 -1.75 12.43
C THR A 55 -8.63 -3.06 11.69
N LEU A 56 -8.69 -3.01 10.36
CA LEU A 56 -8.91 -4.20 9.52
C LEU A 56 -7.83 -5.25 9.73
N LEU A 57 -6.55 -4.85 9.79
CA LEU A 57 -5.44 -5.76 10.06
C LEU A 57 -5.56 -6.39 11.47
N GLY A 58 -5.95 -5.60 12.48
CA GLY A 58 -6.23 -6.11 13.83
C GLY A 58 -7.34 -7.17 13.85
N ASN A 59 -8.43 -6.93 13.11
CA ASN A 59 -9.54 -7.87 12.99
C ASN A 59 -9.18 -9.14 12.21
N LEU A 60 -8.19 -9.06 11.31
CA LEU A 60 -7.56 -10.21 10.65
C LEU A 60 -6.63 -11.01 11.59
N GLY A 61 -6.43 -10.59 12.83
CA GLY A 61 -5.58 -11.29 13.80
C GLY A 61 -4.14 -10.76 13.91
N VAL A 62 -3.81 -9.67 13.21
CA VAL A 62 -2.48 -9.04 13.35
C VAL A 62 -2.38 -8.39 14.73
N LYS A 63 -1.37 -8.80 15.51
CA LYS A 63 -1.07 -8.18 16.81
C LYS A 63 -0.43 -6.82 16.59
N ILE A 64 -1.00 -5.78 17.23
CA ILE A 64 -0.57 -4.39 17.03
C ILE A 64 -0.17 -3.79 18.38
N LYS A 65 1.08 -3.33 18.49
CA LYS A 65 1.61 -2.67 19.67
C LYS A 65 1.96 -1.22 19.34
N LYS A 66 1.44 -0.28 20.12
CA LYS A 66 1.78 1.14 20.01
C LYS A 66 3.11 1.41 20.74
N ASN A 67 4.08 2.00 20.04
CA ASN A 67 5.39 2.36 20.59
C ASN A 67 5.50 3.86 20.92
N GLY A 68 4.64 4.69 20.31
CA GLY A 68 4.60 6.14 20.45
C GLY A 68 3.75 6.77 19.37
N HIS A 69 3.82 8.08 19.24
CA HIS A 69 3.09 8.81 18.20
C HIS A 69 3.61 8.40 16.81
N GLY A 70 2.72 7.95 15.93
CA GLY A 70 3.06 7.51 14.58
C GLY A 70 3.98 6.28 14.50
N SER A 71 4.16 5.51 15.59
CA SER A 71 5.01 4.32 15.63
C SER A 71 4.26 3.12 16.16
N LEU A 72 4.13 2.08 15.33
CA LEU A 72 3.47 0.82 15.65
C LEU A 72 4.36 -0.36 15.29
N THR A 73 4.28 -1.43 16.10
CA THR A 73 4.84 -2.75 15.76
C THR A 73 3.70 -3.71 15.47
N PHE A 74 3.80 -4.39 14.32
CA PHE A 74 2.85 -5.37 13.84
C PHE A 74 3.47 -6.77 13.90
N GLN A 75 2.65 -7.78 14.20
CA GLN A 75 3.05 -9.18 14.12
C GLN A 75 1.88 -10.01 13.60
N ALA A 76 2.06 -10.60 12.41
CA ALA A 76 1.05 -11.38 11.70
C ALA A 76 1.34 -12.89 11.82
N ASP A 77 1.55 -13.38 13.05
CA ASP A 77 1.86 -14.77 13.37
C ASP A 77 0.62 -15.66 13.48
N ASP A 78 -0.57 -15.08 13.68
CA ASP A 78 -1.84 -15.80 13.83
C ASP A 78 -2.96 -15.10 13.04
N VAL A 79 -2.85 -15.13 11.69
CA VAL A 79 -3.81 -14.46 10.80
C VAL A 79 -5.04 -15.35 10.60
N ASN A 80 -6.21 -14.84 10.97
CA ASN A 80 -7.50 -15.49 10.76
C ASN A 80 -8.03 -15.24 9.34
N VAL A 81 -7.66 -16.06 8.38
CA VAL A 81 -8.13 -15.95 6.98
C VAL A 81 -9.64 -16.21 6.86
N GLY A 82 -10.26 -16.93 7.82
CA GLY A 82 -11.72 -17.12 7.85
C GLY A 82 -12.50 -15.82 8.06
N TYR A 83 -11.87 -14.78 8.63
CA TYR A 83 -12.48 -13.47 8.78
C TYR A 83 -12.89 -12.85 7.44
N LEU A 84 -12.17 -13.15 6.35
CA LEU A 84 -12.46 -12.64 5.00
C LEU A 84 -13.86 -13.03 4.48
N GLU A 85 -14.47 -14.08 5.03
CA GLU A 85 -15.79 -14.59 4.60
C GLU A 85 -16.93 -14.03 5.46
N THR A 86 -16.64 -13.18 6.45
CA THR A 86 -17.64 -12.62 7.37
C THR A 86 -18.30 -11.36 6.85
N GLU A 87 -19.55 -11.10 7.29
CA GLU A 87 -20.26 -9.85 6.99
C GLU A 87 -19.53 -8.61 7.58
N ALA A 88 -18.83 -8.78 8.71
CA ALA A 88 -18.02 -7.73 9.30
C ALA A 88 -16.91 -7.30 8.33
N PHE A 89 -16.18 -8.24 7.75
CA PHE A 89 -15.15 -7.96 6.76
C PHE A 89 -15.73 -7.33 5.48
N LYS A 90 -16.87 -7.81 4.99
CA LYS A 90 -17.53 -7.21 3.81
C LYS A 90 -17.81 -5.72 4.03
N LYS A 91 -18.31 -5.34 5.21
CA LYS A 91 -18.57 -3.95 5.58
C LYS A 91 -17.28 -3.12 5.70
N GLU A 92 -16.28 -3.63 6.40
CA GLU A 92 -15.01 -2.93 6.62
C GLU A 92 -14.21 -2.77 5.34
N GLY A 93 -13.96 -3.87 4.62
CA GLY A 93 -13.23 -3.87 3.35
C GLY A 93 -13.91 -3.02 2.29
N GLY A 94 -15.26 -3.06 2.23
CA GLY A 94 -16.05 -2.23 1.32
C GLY A 94 -16.03 -0.73 1.67
N SER A 95 -15.66 -0.34 2.89
CA SER A 95 -15.59 1.06 3.31
C SER A 95 -14.29 1.77 2.96
N LEU A 96 -13.27 1.04 2.51
CA LEU A 96 -11.92 1.52 2.27
C LEU A 96 -11.41 1.06 0.89
N ARG A 97 -11.01 1.99 0.03
CA ARG A 97 -10.42 1.64 -1.28
C ARG A 97 -9.10 0.89 -1.13
N GLY A 98 -8.27 1.29 -0.17
CA GLY A 98 -6.96 0.68 0.10
C GLY A 98 -7.02 -0.77 0.58
N SER A 99 -8.20 -1.28 0.96
CA SER A 99 -8.37 -2.67 1.40
C SER A 99 -7.97 -3.70 0.34
N ILE A 100 -8.03 -3.35 -0.96
CA ILE A 100 -7.55 -4.22 -2.05
C ILE A 100 -6.09 -4.64 -1.87
N MET A 101 -5.28 -3.85 -1.16
CA MET A 101 -3.84 -4.10 -0.99
C MET A 101 -3.52 -5.30 -0.08
N ILE A 102 -4.50 -5.80 0.70
CA ILE A 102 -4.30 -7.03 1.51
C ILE A 102 -4.31 -8.30 0.64
N VAL A 103 -4.86 -8.23 -0.58
CA VAL A 103 -5.10 -9.41 -1.42
C VAL A 103 -3.80 -10.08 -1.83
N GLY A 104 -2.80 -9.32 -2.30
CA GLY A 104 -1.49 -9.86 -2.70
C GLY A 104 -0.79 -10.62 -1.58
N PRO A 105 -0.57 -9.99 -0.40
CA PRO A 105 0.05 -10.66 0.73
C PRO A 105 -0.71 -11.90 1.22
N LEU A 106 -2.04 -11.82 1.30
CA LEU A 106 -2.86 -12.96 1.74
C LEU A 106 -2.80 -14.12 0.73
N LEU A 107 -2.87 -13.81 -0.56
CA LEU A 107 -2.72 -14.81 -1.62
C LEU A 107 -1.34 -15.47 -1.57
N ALA A 108 -0.26 -14.69 -1.42
CA ALA A 108 1.10 -15.19 -1.39
C ALA A 108 1.36 -16.14 -0.20
N ARG A 109 0.86 -15.77 0.99
CA ARG A 109 1.19 -16.50 2.22
C ARG A 109 0.16 -17.57 2.57
N PHE A 110 -1.12 -17.36 2.25
CA PHE A 110 -2.22 -18.24 2.66
C PHE A 110 -2.97 -18.89 1.50
N GLY A 111 -2.56 -18.59 0.24
CA GLY A 111 -3.17 -19.17 -0.95
C GLY A 111 -4.55 -18.62 -1.29
N LYS A 112 -5.07 -17.65 -0.56
CA LYS A 112 -6.38 -17.05 -0.86
C LYS A 112 -6.47 -15.60 -0.42
N GLY A 113 -7.17 -14.79 -1.20
CA GLY A 113 -7.50 -13.41 -0.88
C GLY A 113 -8.90 -13.09 -1.36
N TYR A 114 -9.70 -12.50 -0.50
CA TYR A 114 -11.06 -12.05 -0.81
C TYR A 114 -11.20 -10.59 -0.48
N ILE A 115 -11.96 -9.87 -1.31
CA ILE A 115 -12.26 -8.46 -1.10
C ILE A 115 -13.66 -8.11 -1.63
N PRO A 116 -14.52 -7.43 -0.86
CA PRO A 116 -15.73 -6.84 -1.39
C PRO A 116 -15.37 -5.74 -2.38
N LYS A 117 -16.31 -5.34 -3.22
CA LYS A 117 -16.09 -4.19 -4.11
C LYS A 117 -15.59 -2.99 -3.29
N PRO A 118 -14.33 -2.56 -3.49
CA PRO A 118 -13.74 -1.52 -2.64
C PRO A 118 -14.50 -0.19 -2.79
N GLY A 119 -14.79 0.43 -1.67
CA GLY A 119 -15.44 1.73 -1.56
C GLY A 119 -14.49 2.91 -1.81
N GLY A 120 -14.66 3.97 -1.02
CA GLY A 120 -13.87 5.20 -1.07
C GLY A 120 -14.54 6.30 -1.89
N ASP A 121 -13.81 7.38 -2.15
CA ASP A 121 -14.32 8.56 -2.82
C ASP A 121 -14.77 8.30 -4.25
N LYS A 122 -15.90 8.89 -4.65
CA LYS A 122 -16.48 8.79 -5.99
C LYS A 122 -15.83 9.80 -6.94
N ILE A 123 -14.55 9.61 -7.24
CA ILE A 123 -13.75 10.51 -8.12
C ILE A 123 -13.64 9.99 -9.57
N GLY A 124 -14.48 9.03 -9.96
CA GLY A 124 -14.48 8.42 -11.27
C GLY A 124 -14.24 6.91 -11.25
N ARG A 125 -14.22 6.31 -12.46
CA ARG A 125 -13.95 4.86 -12.61
C ARG A 125 -12.47 4.60 -12.36
N ARG A 126 -12.19 3.73 -11.40
CA ARG A 126 -10.85 3.22 -11.08
C ARG A 126 -10.83 1.72 -11.26
N ARG A 127 -10.03 1.26 -12.21
CA ARG A 127 -9.90 -0.15 -12.57
C ARG A 127 -9.26 -0.96 -11.43
N LEU A 128 -9.58 -2.23 -11.37
CA LEU A 128 -8.96 -3.23 -10.51
C LEU A 128 -8.32 -4.36 -11.34
N ASP A 129 -8.48 -4.29 -12.66
CA ASP A 129 -8.08 -5.35 -13.58
C ASP A 129 -6.60 -5.67 -13.44
N THR A 130 -5.73 -4.64 -13.39
CA THR A 130 -4.28 -4.81 -13.23
C THR A 130 -3.90 -5.68 -12.03
N HIS A 131 -4.61 -5.56 -10.90
CA HIS A 131 -4.37 -6.42 -9.74
C HIS A 131 -4.65 -7.89 -10.08
N PHE A 132 -5.84 -8.16 -10.61
CA PHE A 132 -6.30 -9.53 -10.85
C PHE A 132 -5.57 -10.19 -12.01
N GLU A 133 -5.27 -9.46 -13.09
CA GLU A 133 -4.44 -9.93 -14.19
C GLU A 133 -3.04 -10.34 -13.71
N GLY A 134 -2.43 -9.52 -12.85
CA GLY A 134 -1.16 -9.87 -12.23
C GLY A 134 -1.22 -11.16 -11.41
N PHE A 135 -2.26 -11.35 -10.60
CA PHE A 135 -2.43 -12.59 -9.82
C PHE A 135 -2.70 -13.80 -10.70
N ILE A 136 -3.49 -13.63 -11.77
CA ILE A 136 -3.74 -14.70 -12.77
C ILE A 136 -2.43 -15.10 -13.47
N ASN A 137 -1.60 -14.13 -13.86
CA ASN A 137 -0.28 -14.40 -14.44
C ASN A 137 0.64 -15.19 -13.49
N LEU A 138 0.55 -14.93 -12.16
CA LEU A 138 1.24 -15.70 -11.13
C LEU A 138 0.60 -17.07 -10.84
N GLY A 139 -0.44 -17.46 -11.58
CA GLY A 139 -1.10 -18.77 -11.50
C GLY A 139 -2.28 -18.85 -10.55
N ALA A 140 -2.76 -17.75 -10.01
CA ALA A 140 -3.98 -17.74 -9.20
C ALA A 140 -5.24 -17.86 -10.06
N LYS A 141 -6.29 -18.42 -9.47
CA LYS A 141 -7.63 -18.46 -10.04
C LYS A 141 -8.43 -17.26 -9.52
N PHE A 142 -9.04 -16.54 -10.42
CA PHE A 142 -9.92 -15.43 -10.13
C PHE A 142 -11.38 -15.85 -10.23
N ARG A 143 -12.21 -15.36 -9.31
CA ARG A 143 -13.68 -15.46 -9.39
C ARG A 143 -14.33 -14.14 -8.96
N TYR A 144 -15.50 -13.87 -9.52
CA TYR A 144 -16.35 -12.76 -9.14
C TYR A 144 -17.74 -13.25 -8.76
N GLU A 145 -18.12 -13.02 -7.52
CA GLU A 145 -19.46 -13.33 -6.98
C GLU A 145 -20.38 -12.13 -7.24
N ARG A 146 -21.30 -12.27 -8.21
CA ARG A 146 -22.16 -11.15 -8.64
C ARG A 146 -23.15 -10.71 -7.58
N GLU A 147 -23.72 -11.67 -6.86
CA GLU A 147 -24.76 -11.40 -5.85
C GLU A 147 -24.18 -10.60 -4.67
N ASP A 148 -23.00 -10.96 -4.22
CA ASP A 148 -22.31 -10.32 -3.09
C ASP A 148 -21.34 -9.19 -3.50
N HIS A 149 -21.17 -8.94 -4.80
CA HIS A 149 -20.15 -8.01 -5.32
C HIS A 149 -18.75 -8.24 -4.73
N PHE A 150 -18.33 -9.49 -4.74
CA PHE A 150 -17.13 -9.97 -4.08
C PHE A 150 -16.10 -10.48 -5.08
N TYR A 151 -14.82 -10.12 -4.91
CA TYR A 151 -13.71 -10.61 -5.72
C TYR A 151 -12.91 -11.61 -4.93
N GLY A 152 -12.67 -12.79 -5.47
CA GLY A 152 -11.83 -13.83 -4.88
C GLY A 152 -10.67 -14.19 -5.78
N VAL A 153 -9.52 -14.45 -5.16
CA VAL A 153 -8.35 -15.05 -5.80
C VAL A 153 -7.84 -16.19 -4.94
N GLU A 154 -7.51 -17.31 -5.56
CA GLU A 154 -7.06 -18.52 -4.87
C GLU A 154 -5.93 -19.19 -5.64
N SER A 155 -4.99 -19.80 -4.91
CA SER A 155 -3.95 -20.66 -5.46
C SER A 155 -3.92 -21.99 -4.72
N LYS A 156 -3.76 -23.10 -5.47
CA LYS A 156 -3.63 -24.46 -4.89
C LYS A 156 -2.22 -24.81 -4.40
N GLY A 157 -1.33 -23.86 -4.36
CA GLY A 157 0.07 -24.01 -3.96
C GLY A 157 0.77 -22.68 -4.04
N LYS A 158 2.10 -22.68 -4.00
CA LYS A 158 2.87 -21.45 -4.22
C LYS A 158 2.53 -20.83 -5.57
N LEU A 159 2.45 -19.51 -5.60
CA LEU A 159 2.41 -18.76 -6.86
C LEU A 159 3.68 -19.02 -7.66
N LYS A 160 3.63 -18.83 -8.97
CA LYS A 160 4.77 -19.06 -9.88
C LYS A 160 5.18 -17.75 -10.52
N GLY A 161 6.48 -17.49 -10.55
CA GLY A 161 7.04 -16.36 -11.24
C GLY A 161 6.63 -16.35 -12.73
N ALA A 162 6.39 -15.15 -13.25
CA ALA A 162 5.95 -14.95 -14.62
C ALA A 162 6.50 -13.64 -15.19
N TYR A 163 6.63 -13.58 -16.51
CA TYR A 163 6.82 -12.32 -17.22
C TYR A 163 5.44 -11.70 -17.50
N MET A 164 5.27 -10.44 -17.17
CA MET A 164 4.02 -9.71 -17.43
C MET A 164 4.27 -8.28 -17.87
N LEU A 165 3.46 -7.83 -18.84
CA LEU A 165 3.35 -6.44 -19.24
C LEU A 165 2.04 -5.89 -18.66
N LEU A 166 2.14 -4.88 -17.79
CA LEU A 166 0.96 -4.21 -17.24
C LEU A 166 0.34 -3.27 -18.29
N ASP A 167 -0.96 -3.31 -18.42
CA ASP A 167 -1.73 -2.45 -19.34
C ASP A 167 -1.72 -0.98 -18.93
N GLU A 168 -1.47 -0.70 -17.64
CA GLU A 168 -1.23 0.63 -17.09
C GLU A 168 -0.15 0.58 -16.00
N ALA A 169 0.60 1.66 -15.81
CA ALA A 169 1.54 1.82 -14.73
C ALA A 169 0.81 2.11 -13.40
N SER A 170 -0.03 1.16 -12.97
CA SER A 170 -0.83 1.27 -11.76
C SER A 170 0.04 1.10 -10.52
N VAL A 171 0.11 2.13 -9.66
CA VAL A 171 0.88 2.07 -8.41
C VAL A 171 0.36 0.98 -7.50
N ALA A 172 -0.95 0.96 -7.24
CA ALA A 172 -1.56 -0.01 -6.36
C ALA A 172 -1.53 -1.43 -6.97
N GLY A 173 -1.72 -1.56 -8.29
CA GLY A 173 -1.60 -2.82 -9.02
C GLY A 173 -0.19 -3.38 -8.92
N THR A 174 0.82 -2.57 -9.26
CA THR A 174 2.24 -2.97 -9.16
C THR A 174 2.60 -3.38 -7.73
N ALA A 175 2.25 -2.58 -6.73
CA ALA A 175 2.56 -2.89 -5.33
C ALA A 175 1.94 -4.21 -4.86
N ASN A 176 0.69 -4.46 -5.26
CA ASN A 176 -0.03 -5.68 -4.88
C ASN A 176 0.57 -6.92 -5.56
N ILE A 177 0.97 -6.79 -6.85
CA ILE A 177 1.66 -7.86 -7.59
C ILE A 177 3.06 -8.12 -7.00
N VAL A 178 3.82 -7.07 -6.66
CA VAL A 178 5.12 -7.19 -5.98
C VAL A 178 4.98 -7.98 -4.69
N MET A 179 3.99 -7.62 -3.84
CA MET A 179 3.74 -8.33 -2.58
C MET A 179 3.33 -9.80 -2.80
N ALA A 180 2.66 -10.12 -3.91
CA ALA A 180 2.35 -11.50 -4.25
C ALA A 180 3.59 -12.26 -4.78
N ALA A 181 4.43 -11.60 -5.57
CA ALA A 181 5.56 -12.21 -6.27
C ALA A 181 6.76 -12.52 -5.36
N VAL A 182 6.95 -11.78 -4.25
CA VAL A 182 8.13 -11.99 -3.38
C VAL A 182 8.18 -13.35 -2.72
N LEU A 183 7.06 -14.07 -2.61
CA LEU A 183 6.98 -15.45 -2.10
C LEU A 183 6.65 -16.49 -3.20
N ALA A 184 6.59 -16.10 -4.47
CA ALA A 184 6.33 -16.99 -5.58
C ALA A 184 7.55 -17.87 -5.91
N GLU A 185 7.36 -19.02 -6.54
CA GLU A 185 8.45 -19.85 -7.05
C GLU A 185 9.04 -19.25 -8.33
N GLY A 186 10.37 -19.12 -8.39
CA GLY A 186 11.07 -18.64 -9.58
C GLY A 186 11.11 -17.12 -9.70
N THR A 187 11.23 -16.63 -10.92
CA THR A 187 11.45 -15.20 -11.21
C THR A 187 10.21 -14.57 -11.81
N THR A 188 9.79 -13.43 -11.26
CA THR A 188 8.74 -12.58 -11.83
C THR A 188 9.38 -11.34 -12.44
N THR A 189 9.04 -11.02 -13.69
CA THR A 189 9.39 -9.76 -14.34
C THR A 189 8.13 -8.97 -14.62
N ILE A 190 8.05 -7.75 -14.08
CA ILE A 190 6.95 -6.82 -14.29
C ILE A 190 7.45 -5.70 -15.19
N TYR A 191 6.96 -5.62 -16.43
CA TYR A 191 7.20 -4.52 -17.35
C TYR A 191 6.06 -3.51 -17.30
N ASN A 192 6.34 -2.25 -17.50
CA ASN A 192 5.43 -1.11 -17.27
C ASN A 192 4.98 -0.99 -15.80
N ALA A 193 5.88 -1.35 -14.88
CA ALA A 193 5.67 -1.16 -13.45
C ALA A 193 5.62 0.33 -13.10
N ALA A 194 4.83 0.69 -12.11
CA ALA A 194 4.90 2.00 -11.49
C ALA A 194 6.26 2.21 -10.80
N CYS A 195 6.73 3.45 -10.71
CA CYS A 195 8.04 3.77 -10.14
C CYS A 195 8.04 4.95 -9.16
N GLU A 196 6.88 5.33 -8.66
CA GLU A 196 6.72 6.41 -7.69
C GLU A 196 7.48 6.14 -6.39
N PRO A 197 7.91 7.18 -5.66
CA PRO A 197 8.70 7.06 -4.45
C PRO A 197 8.13 6.08 -3.42
N TYR A 198 6.81 6.09 -3.19
CA TYR A 198 6.17 5.20 -2.22
C TYR A 198 6.20 3.71 -2.64
N LEU A 199 6.16 3.40 -3.94
CA LEU A 199 6.38 2.04 -4.42
C LEU A 199 7.84 1.60 -4.25
N GLN A 200 8.78 2.52 -4.52
CA GLN A 200 10.19 2.27 -4.26
C GLN A 200 10.44 1.95 -2.78
N GLN A 201 9.76 2.65 -1.86
CA GLN A 201 9.88 2.38 -0.43
C GLN A 201 9.31 1.00 -0.06
N LEU A 202 8.21 0.57 -0.65
CA LEU A 202 7.70 -0.79 -0.48
C LEU A 202 8.76 -1.83 -0.91
N CYS A 203 9.35 -1.67 -2.10
CA CYS A 203 10.39 -2.57 -2.58
C CYS A 203 11.64 -2.57 -1.67
N LYS A 204 12.07 -1.39 -1.19
CA LYS A 204 13.19 -1.26 -0.25
C LYS A 204 12.90 -1.94 1.09
N MET A 205 11.67 -1.77 1.62
CA MET A 205 11.24 -2.45 2.83
C MET A 205 11.25 -3.97 2.65
N LEU A 206 10.65 -4.48 1.57
CA LEU A 206 10.63 -5.92 1.27
C LEU A 206 12.05 -6.49 1.11
N ASN A 207 12.95 -5.78 0.44
CA ASN A 207 14.36 -6.18 0.34
C ASN A 207 15.04 -6.21 1.72
N SER A 208 14.73 -5.27 2.62
CA SER A 208 15.23 -5.31 4.00
C SER A 208 14.67 -6.48 4.81
N MET A 209 13.53 -7.03 4.41
CA MET A 209 12.92 -8.24 4.97
C MET A 209 13.48 -9.54 4.36
N GLY A 210 14.38 -9.44 3.37
CA GLY A 210 15.00 -10.58 2.71
C GLY A 210 14.46 -10.91 1.32
N ALA A 211 13.60 -10.08 0.73
CA ALA A 211 13.21 -10.22 -0.67
C ALA A 211 14.38 -9.89 -1.62
N ASN A 212 14.26 -10.33 -2.87
CA ASN A 212 15.24 -10.05 -3.93
C ASN A 212 14.54 -9.32 -5.09
N ILE A 213 14.39 -8.00 -4.97
CA ILE A 213 13.74 -7.13 -5.94
C ILE A 213 14.80 -6.23 -6.58
N LYS A 214 14.93 -6.30 -7.90
CA LYS A 214 15.83 -5.48 -8.74
C LYS A 214 15.03 -4.52 -9.62
N GLY A 215 15.66 -3.46 -10.12
CA GLY A 215 15.03 -2.47 -10.99
C GLY A 215 14.17 -1.43 -10.25
N VAL A 216 14.32 -1.33 -8.92
CA VAL A 216 13.56 -0.37 -8.09
C VAL A 216 13.79 1.06 -8.58
N GLY A 217 12.71 1.78 -8.87
CA GLY A 217 12.76 3.13 -9.44
C GLY A 217 12.73 3.16 -10.97
N SER A 218 12.63 2.01 -11.62
CA SER A 218 12.41 1.90 -13.07
C SER A 218 11.04 1.30 -13.38
N ASN A 219 10.66 1.34 -14.65
CA ASN A 219 9.42 0.72 -15.13
C ASN A 219 9.52 -0.80 -15.35
N MET A 220 10.66 -1.41 -14.98
CA MET A 220 10.84 -2.85 -15.08
C MET A 220 11.40 -3.39 -13.76
N LEU A 221 10.60 -4.19 -13.07
CA LEU A 221 10.98 -4.87 -11.83
C LEU A 221 11.25 -6.34 -12.11
N THR A 222 12.33 -6.87 -11.51
CA THR A 222 12.63 -8.31 -11.50
C THR A 222 12.64 -8.78 -10.04
N ILE A 223 11.85 -9.79 -9.74
CA ILE A 223 11.65 -10.31 -8.40
C ILE A 223 11.98 -11.80 -8.40
N GLU A 224 12.99 -12.19 -7.65
CA GLU A 224 13.29 -13.60 -7.37
C GLU A 224 12.55 -13.97 -6.08
N GLY A 225 11.62 -14.89 -6.17
CA GLY A 225 10.83 -15.30 -5.01
C GLY A 225 11.68 -15.99 -3.96
N VAL A 226 11.31 -15.80 -2.69
CA VAL A 226 11.97 -16.40 -1.54
C VAL A 226 11.00 -17.28 -0.75
N ASP A 227 11.53 -18.16 0.10
CA ASP A 227 10.68 -19.07 0.89
C ASP A 227 10.00 -18.37 2.07
N ALA A 228 10.64 -17.36 2.65
CA ALA A 228 10.11 -16.59 3.77
C ALA A 228 10.74 -15.19 3.84
N LEU A 229 10.03 -14.27 4.47
CA LEU A 229 10.50 -12.93 4.79
C LEU A 229 10.69 -12.77 6.29
N GLY A 230 11.74 -12.03 6.69
CA GLY A 230 12.00 -11.65 8.08
C GLY A 230 11.22 -10.43 8.54
N GLY A 231 11.50 -10.00 9.77
CA GLY A 231 11.02 -8.72 10.31
C GLY A 231 11.91 -7.55 9.88
N CYS A 232 11.39 -6.32 10.06
CA CYS A 232 12.18 -5.11 9.80
C CYS A 232 11.69 -3.92 10.62
N THR A 233 12.42 -2.82 10.53
CA THR A 233 11.96 -1.48 10.93
C THR A 233 11.98 -0.59 9.70
N HIS A 234 10.84 0.03 9.40
CA HIS A 234 10.67 0.94 8.27
C HIS A 234 10.13 2.29 8.74
N ARG A 235 10.54 3.37 8.06
CA ARG A 235 10.01 4.71 8.29
C ARG A 235 9.36 5.22 7.02
N ILE A 236 8.07 5.50 7.08
CA ILE A 236 7.30 6.10 5.99
C ILE A 236 7.84 7.49 5.68
N LEU A 237 8.02 7.79 4.38
CA LEU A 237 8.46 9.09 3.91
C LEU A 237 7.44 10.20 4.26
N PRO A 238 7.88 11.45 4.37
CA PRO A 238 6.96 12.60 4.33
C PRO A 238 6.14 12.58 3.05
N ASP A 239 4.86 12.96 3.14
CA ASP A 239 3.96 12.91 1.97
C ASP A 239 4.34 13.97 0.94
N MET A 240 4.85 13.53 -0.21
CA MET A 240 5.24 14.41 -1.31
C MET A 240 4.06 15.18 -1.91
N ILE A 241 2.84 14.61 -1.86
CA ILE A 241 1.62 15.25 -2.35
C ILE A 241 1.22 16.41 -1.45
N GLU A 242 1.33 16.20 -0.12
CA GLU A 242 1.11 17.26 0.87
C GLU A 242 2.15 18.39 0.70
N ILE A 243 3.44 18.03 0.48
CA ILE A 243 4.52 19.00 0.22
C ILE A 243 4.19 19.82 -1.03
N GLY A 244 3.79 19.18 -2.13
CA GLY A 244 3.37 19.88 -3.36
C GLY A 244 2.20 20.83 -3.12
N SER A 245 1.24 20.43 -2.28
CA SER A 245 0.10 21.27 -1.90
C SER A 245 0.54 22.50 -1.10
N TRP A 246 1.51 22.37 -0.18
CA TRP A 246 2.07 23.50 0.57
C TRP A 246 2.85 24.46 -0.33
N ILE A 247 3.63 23.94 -1.30
CA ILE A 247 4.32 24.75 -2.30
C ILE A 247 3.29 25.55 -3.13
N GLY A 248 2.24 24.88 -3.63
CA GLY A 248 1.15 25.52 -4.37
C GLY A 248 0.44 26.60 -3.54
N LEU A 249 0.15 26.32 -2.26
CA LEU A 249 -0.47 27.29 -1.36
C LEU A 249 0.41 28.54 -1.19
N ALA A 250 1.72 28.34 -0.94
CA ALA A 250 2.66 29.45 -0.78
C ALA A 250 2.74 30.33 -2.03
N ALA A 251 2.80 29.71 -3.21
CA ALA A 251 2.83 30.42 -4.49
C ALA A 251 1.54 31.23 -4.73
N MET A 252 0.36 30.61 -4.54
CA MET A 252 -0.94 31.24 -4.77
C MET A 252 -1.23 32.40 -3.81
N THR A 253 -0.76 32.31 -2.59
CA THR A 253 -0.98 33.33 -1.55
C THR A 253 0.18 34.32 -1.42
N ARG A 254 1.23 34.18 -2.23
CA ARG A 254 2.49 34.96 -2.17
C ARG A 254 3.08 34.94 -0.78
N SER A 255 3.12 33.76 -0.17
CA SER A 255 3.48 33.52 1.21
C SER A 255 4.91 33.02 1.37
N GLU A 256 5.46 33.17 2.58
CA GLU A 256 6.78 32.65 2.98
C GLU A 256 6.58 31.49 3.97
N ILE A 257 6.63 30.25 3.48
CA ILE A 257 6.42 29.04 4.30
C ILE A 257 7.69 28.19 4.25
N THR A 258 8.15 27.74 5.43
CA THR A 258 9.21 26.74 5.54
C THR A 258 8.61 25.37 5.70
N ILE A 259 8.88 24.46 4.77
CA ILE A 259 8.42 23.06 4.85
C ILE A 259 9.56 22.23 5.46
N LYS A 260 9.35 21.70 6.67
CA LYS A 260 10.34 20.92 7.42
C LYS A 260 10.30 19.43 7.08
N ASN A 261 11.41 18.74 7.33
CA ASN A 261 11.53 17.28 7.16
C ASN A 261 11.18 16.78 5.76
N VAL A 262 11.52 17.57 4.74
CA VAL A 262 11.35 17.20 3.34
C VAL A 262 12.40 16.17 2.94
N SER A 263 11.98 15.08 2.28
CA SER A 263 12.87 14.12 1.65
C SER A 263 13.08 14.53 0.18
N TRP A 264 14.02 15.42 -0.10
CA TRP A 264 14.21 16.05 -1.40
C TRP A 264 14.32 15.05 -2.55
N ASP A 265 15.16 14.03 -2.38
CA ASP A 265 15.39 12.98 -3.40
C ASP A 265 14.14 12.14 -3.73
N ASN A 266 13.11 12.24 -2.91
CA ASN A 266 11.86 11.50 -3.06
C ASN A 266 10.66 12.39 -3.42
N LEU A 267 10.90 13.64 -3.86
CA LEU A 267 9.81 14.53 -4.30
C LEU A 267 9.36 14.26 -5.75
N GLY A 268 10.10 13.44 -6.49
CA GLY A 268 9.81 13.17 -7.89
C GLY A 268 9.88 14.45 -8.73
N VAL A 269 8.79 14.74 -9.45
CA VAL A 269 8.69 15.91 -10.35
C VAL A 269 8.16 17.19 -9.66
N ILE A 270 7.84 17.14 -8.36
CA ILE A 270 7.21 18.28 -7.65
C ILE A 270 8.05 19.57 -7.67
N PRO A 271 9.40 19.52 -7.56
CA PRO A 271 10.22 20.74 -7.61
C PRO A 271 10.44 21.31 -9.03
N SER A 272 9.97 20.64 -10.09
CA SER A 272 10.27 20.96 -11.49
C SER A 272 9.34 22.01 -12.09
#